data_94518e1f41da834b68a06efbc94a558a
#
_entry.id   94518e1f41da834b68a06efbc94a558a
#
_cell.length_a   1.000
_cell.length_b   1.000
_cell.length_c   1.000
_cell.angle_alpha   90.00
_cell.angle_beta   90.00
_cell.angle_gamma   90.00
#
_symmetry.space_group_name_H-M   'P 1'
#
loop_
_entity.id
_entity.type
_entity.pdbx_description
1 polymer ?
#
loop_
_entity_poly.entity_id
_entity_poly.type
_entity_poly.pdbx_seq_one_letter_code
_entity_poly.pdbx_strand_id
1 'polypeptide(L)'
;MPVFISIRMSTLRRAAIGVCCVVLAAVFLWRSAPADTTVFAPRGETPVTVVVDPGHGGEDGGAVSSGGVEESQINLELGLRVNDLLRFCGQKTVMTREDDRSIHSDGANTIREKKSSDLRNRVAIVNAAEHGVLLSIHQNSLPSSPQTHGAQAFWNGQEGAQALAEAVQAALNTAINSERPKEAKAMGSSVYLMKNAQAPGVLVE
;
A
#
# COMPACT_ATOMS: atom_id res chain seq x y z
N MET A 1 40.14 38.86 -52.15
CA MET A 1 39.24 40.00 -51.94
C MET A 1 38.49 39.74 -50.62
N PRO A 2 38.51 40.65 -49.65
CA PRO A 2 37.74 40.47 -48.40
C PRO A 2 36.25 40.71 -48.71
N VAL A 3 35.38 39.76 -48.29
CA VAL A 3 33.92 39.87 -48.38
C VAL A 3 33.45 40.63 -47.18
N PHE A 4 32.98 41.87 -47.35
CA PHE A 4 32.32 42.61 -46.24
C PHE A 4 30.84 42.25 -46.19
N ILE A 5 30.45 41.56 -45.12
CA ILE A 5 29.04 41.28 -44.84
C ILE A 5 28.48 42.46 -44.04
N SER A 6 27.64 43.27 -44.68
CA SER A 6 26.91 44.37 -44.01
C SER A 6 25.61 43.85 -43.42
N ILE A 7 25.55 43.71 -42.08
CA ILE A 7 24.34 43.32 -41.39
C ILE A 7 23.57 44.58 -40.98
N ARG A 8 22.30 44.69 -41.41
CA ARG A 8 21.45 45.83 -41.03
C ARG A 8 21.22 45.85 -39.50
N MET A 9 21.37 47.00 -38.88
CA MET A 9 21.14 47.20 -37.45
C MET A 9 19.72 46.75 -36.99
N SER A 10 18.74 46.80 -37.85
CA SER A 10 17.39 46.25 -37.59
C SER A 10 17.36 44.75 -37.45
N THR A 11 18.21 44.04 -38.20
CA THR A 11 18.34 42.56 -38.12
C THR A 11 19.05 42.16 -36.83
N LEU A 12 20.09 42.88 -36.42
CA LEU A 12 20.79 42.68 -35.14
C LEU A 12 19.85 42.93 -33.94
N ARG A 13 19.06 44.01 -33.97
CA ARG A 13 18.06 44.28 -32.92
C ARG A 13 17.01 43.19 -32.82
N ARG A 14 16.49 42.70 -33.94
CA ARG A 14 15.52 41.56 -33.93
C ARG A 14 16.11 40.26 -33.38
N ALA A 15 17.35 39.96 -33.78
CA ALA A 15 18.06 38.80 -33.26
C ALA A 15 18.30 38.92 -31.72
N ALA A 16 18.73 40.08 -31.23
CA ALA A 16 18.95 40.34 -29.83
C ALA A 16 17.65 40.20 -29.01
N ILE A 17 16.52 40.74 -29.51
CA ILE A 17 15.21 40.59 -28.87
C ILE A 17 14.79 39.11 -28.85
N GLY A 18 15.00 38.37 -29.94
CA GLY A 18 14.69 36.94 -30.01
C GLY A 18 15.49 36.13 -28.97
N VAL A 19 16.79 36.39 -28.87
CA VAL A 19 17.64 35.74 -27.85
C VAL A 19 17.19 36.08 -26.43
N CYS A 20 16.87 37.36 -26.14
CA CYS A 20 16.33 37.78 -24.84
C CYS A 20 15.02 37.07 -24.49
N CYS A 21 14.09 36.94 -25.45
CA CYS A 21 12.84 36.22 -25.23
C CYS A 21 13.07 34.74 -24.94
N VAL A 22 13.98 34.07 -25.62
CA VAL A 22 14.34 32.66 -25.38
C VAL A 22 14.97 32.49 -24.00
N VAL A 23 15.88 33.37 -23.60
CA VAL A 23 16.51 33.32 -22.27
C VAL A 23 15.47 33.58 -21.16
N LEU A 24 14.60 34.57 -21.34
CA LEU A 24 13.51 34.83 -20.36
C LEU A 24 12.54 33.67 -20.28
N ALA A 25 12.18 33.05 -21.39
CA ALA A 25 11.33 31.85 -21.39
C ALA A 25 12.04 30.66 -20.69
N ALA A 26 13.32 30.45 -20.95
CA ALA A 26 14.11 29.40 -20.28
C ALA A 26 14.22 29.65 -18.76
N VAL A 27 14.46 30.87 -18.32
CA VAL A 27 14.50 31.25 -16.89
C VAL A 27 13.12 31.10 -16.26
N PHE A 28 12.06 31.48 -16.97
CA PHE A 28 10.69 31.31 -16.48
C PHE A 28 10.34 29.83 -16.33
N LEU A 29 10.64 29.00 -17.33
CA LEU A 29 10.43 27.55 -17.29
C LEU A 29 11.27 26.90 -16.19
N TRP A 30 12.52 27.34 -15.96
CA TRP A 30 13.34 26.84 -14.88
C TRP A 30 12.82 27.23 -13.50
N ARG A 31 12.31 28.45 -13.34
CA ARG A 31 11.69 28.89 -12.06
C ARG A 31 10.28 28.35 -11.84
N SER A 32 9.57 28.01 -12.93
CA SER A 32 8.25 27.40 -12.90
C SER A 32 8.31 25.87 -12.94
N ALA A 33 9.50 25.28 -13.13
CA ALA A 33 9.68 23.87 -12.88
C ALA A 33 9.29 23.65 -11.42
N PRO A 34 8.28 22.80 -11.11
CA PRO A 34 8.00 22.45 -9.73
C PRO A 34 9.34 21.99 -9.15
N ALA A 35 9.73 22.58 -8.01
CA ALA A 35 10.84 22.05 -7.24
C ALA A 35 10.62 20.55 -7.20
N ASP A 36 11.63 19.76 -7.63
CA ASP A 36 11.56 18.30 -7.70
C ASP A 36 10.89 17.78 -6.42
N THR A 37 9.58 17.71 -6.44
CA THR A 37 8.87 16.79 -5.61
C THR A 37 9.20 15.45 -6.24
N THR A 38 10.31 14.87 -5.83
CA THR A 38 10.55 13.45 -6.00
C THR A 38 9.40 12.75 -5.31
N VAL A 39 8.30 12.55 -6.06
CA VAL A 39 7.08 11.87 -5.59
C VAL A 39 7.45 10.50 -5.04
N PHE A 40 8.68 10.04 -5.27
CA PHE A 40 9.20 8.72 -4.93
C PHE A 40 10.49 8.73 -4.09
N ALA A 41 10.99 9.87 -3.64
CA ALA A 41 12.10 9.84 -2.69
C ALA A 41 11.56 9.56 -1.29
N PRO A 42 11.98 8.49 -0.61
CA PRO A 42 11.73 8.34 0.82
C PRO A 42 12.33 9.57 1.51
N ARG A 43 11.49 10.35 2.16
CA ARG A 43 11.96 11.46 3.00
C ARG A 43 12.80 10.88 4.13
N GLY A 44 14.11 10.86 4.01
CA GLY A 44 15.09 10.78 5.10
C GLY A 44 14.86 9.82 6.28
N GLU A 45 13.83 9.00 6.24
CA GLU A 45 13.46 8.07 7.28
C GLU A 45 13.94 6.67 6.90
N THR A 46 14.22 5.87 7.89
CA THR A 46 14.58 4.46 7.71
C THR A 46 13.54 3.78 6.84
N PRO A 47 13.94 3.12 5.72
CA PRO A 47 12.98 2.53 4.80
C PRO A 47 12.14 1.46 5.50
N VAL A 48 10.83 1.67 5.51
CA VAL A 48 9.85 0.74 6.06
C VAL A 48 9.60 -0.39 5.07
N THR A 49 9.50 -1.63 5.56
CA THR A 49 9.06 -2.78 4.78
C THR A 49 7.58 -3.06 5.07
N VAL A 50 6.71 -2.90 4.08
CA VAL A 50 5.29 -3.24 4.23
C VAL A 50 5.09 -4.73 3.98
N VAL A 51 4.65 -5.47 4.99
CA VAL A 51 4.26 -6.87 4.85
C VAL A 51 2.78 -6.90 4.51
N VAL A 52 2.47 -7.26 3.27
CA VAL A 52 1.09 -7.43 2.79
C VAL A 52 0.67 -8.88 3.04
N ASP A 53 -0.37 -9.05 3.84
CA ASP A 53 -0.89 -10.37 4.23
C ASP A 53 -2.31 -10.57 3.69
N PRO A 54 -2.48 -11.21 2.52
CA PRO A 54 -3.78 -11.68 2.07
C PRO A 54 -4.25 -12.83 2.97
N GLY A 55 -5.26 -12.60 3.81
CA GLY A 55 -5.77 -13.59 4.74
C GLY A 55 -6.23 -14.88 4.05
N HIS A 56 -6.22 -16.00 4.79
CA HIS A 56 -6.59 -17.33 4.30
C HIS A 56 -5.71 -17.84 3.15
N GLY A 57 -6.16 -18.87 2.42
CA GLY A 57 -5.49 -19.44 1.23
C GLY A 57 -5.43 -20.97 1.26
N GLY A 58 -5.43 -21.58 0.07
CA GLY A 58 -5.45 -23.02 -0.10
C GLY A 58 -6.70 -23.66 0.52
N GLU A 59 -6.52 -24.62 1.41
CA GLU A 59 -7.65 -25.33 2.05
C GLU A 59 -8.47 -24.45 3.02
N ASP A 60 -7.96 -23.28 3.43
CA ASP A 60 -8.68 -22.29 4.24
C ASP A 60 -9.23 -21.19 3.33
N GLY A 61 -10.39 -21.41 2.75
CA GLY A 61 -11.06 -20.43 1.88
C GLY A 61 -11.59 -19.19 2.61
N GLY A 62 -11.66 -19.20 3.96
CA GLY A 62 -12.32 -18.14 4.72
C GLY A 62 -13.84 -18.17 4.59
N ALA A 63 -14.48 -17.01 4.60
CA ALA A 63 -15.91 -16.89 4.33
C ALA A 63 -16.23 -17.16 2.86
N VAL A 64 -17.43 -17.68 2.60
CA VAL A 64 -17.90 -17.93 1.22
C VAL A 64 -19.15 -17.10 0.96
N SER A 65 -19.12 -16.35 -0.13
CA SER A 65 -20.28 -15.55 -0.56
C SER A 65 -21.45 -16.43 -1.05
N SER A 66 -22.62 -15.85 -1.16
CA SER A 66 -23.79 -16.55 -1.75
C SER A 66 -23.57 -17.01 -3.20
N GLY A 67 -22.63 -16.40 -3.90
CA GLY A 67 -22.22 -16.77 -5.26
C GLY A 67 -21.09 -17.80 -5.31
N GLY A 68 -20.64 -18.34 -4.18
CA GLY A 68 -19.58 -19.34 -4.10
C GLY A 68 -18.16 -18.77 -4.19
N VAL A 69 -17.98 -17.44 -4.12
CA VAL A 69 -16.66 -16.81 -4.11
C VAL A 69 -16.08 -16.87 -2.69
N GLU A 70 -14.88 -17.39 -2.56
CA GLU A 70 -14.16 -17.50 -1.31
C GLU A 70 -13.45 -16.19 -0.95
N GLU A 71 -13.40 -15.89 0.34
CA GLU A 71 -12.71 -14.74 0.89
C GLU A 71 -11.22 -14.73 0.51
N SER A 72 -10.57 -15.91 0.53
CA SER A 72 -9.16 -16.08 0.19
C SER A 72 -8.80 -15.56 -1.20
N GLN A 73 -9.69 -15.72 -2.18
CA GLN A 73 -9.50 -15.24 -3.55
C GLN A 73 -9.55 -13.71 -3.61
N ILE A 74 -10.55 -13.10 -2.95
CA ILE A 74 -10.71 -11.65 -2.89
C ILE A 74 -9.50 -11.01 -2.18
N ASN A 75 -9.09 -11.59 -1.04
CA ASN A 75 -7.94 -11.11 -0.27
C ASN A 75 -6.65 -11.16 -1.10
N LEU A 76 -6.43 -12.24 -1.87
CA LEU A 76 -5.27 -12.37 -2.74
C LEU A 76 -5.27 -11.31 -3.85
N GLU A 77 -6.39 -11.14 -4.55
CA GLU A 77 -6.51 -10.15 -5.62
C GLU A 77 -6.26 -8.72 -5.11
N LEU A 78 -6.84 -8.36 -3.97
CA LEU A 78 -6.62 -7.06 -3.35
C LEU A 78 -5.17 -6.91 -2.88
N GLY A 79 -4.62 -7.94 -2.23
CA GLY A 79 -3.25 -7.95 -1.75
C GLY A 79 -2.23 -7.75 -2.88
N LEU A 80 -2.39 -8.44 -4.00
CA LEU A 80 -1.53 -8.28 -5.18
C LEU A 80 -1.59 -6.85 -5.73
N ARG A 81 -2.78 -6.27 -5.88
CA ARG A 81 -2.95 -4.88 -6.35
C ARG A 81 -2.33 -3.86 -5.41
N VAL A 82 -2.52 -4.04 -4.10
CA VAL A 82 -1.92 -3.18 -3.08
C VAL A 82 -0.40 -3.30 -3.11
N ASN A 83 0.13 -4.51 -3.20
CA ASN A 83 1.57 -4.76 -3.33
C ASN A 83 2.16 -4.04 -4.55
N ASP A 84 1.52 -4.15 -5.72
CA ASP A 84 1.98 -3.50 -6.94
C ASP A 84 1.96 -1.96 -6.83
N LEU A 85 0.91 -1.40 -6.23
CA LEU A 85 0.82 0.05 -5.98
C LEU A 85 1.89 0.53 -5.01
N LEU A 86 2.12 -0.18 -3.90
CA LEU A 86 3.16 0.16 -2.94
C LEU A 86 4.54 0.12 -3.59
N ARG A 87 4.84 -0.92 -4.38
CA ARG A 87 6.10 -1.03 -5.13
C ARG A 87 6.25 0.07 -6.18
N PHE A 88 5.17 0.41 -6.88
CA PHE A 88 5.16 1.53 -7.81
C PHE A 88 5.45 2.85 -7.10
N CYS A 89 4.98 3.02 -5.87
CA CYS A 89 5.30 4.17 -5.01
C CYS A 89 6.70 4.09 -4.36
N GLY A 90 7.53 3.12 -4.73
CA GLY A 90 8.90 2.98 -4.23
C GLY A 90 8.99 2.36 -2.82
N GLN A 91 7.90 1.79 -2.29
CA GLN A 91 7.92 1.11 -0.99
C GLN A 91 8.50 -0.30 -1.11
N LYS A 92 9.29 -0.70 -0.12
CA LYS A 92 9.73 -2.09 0.01
C LYS A 92 8.57 -2.92 0.53
N THR A 93 8.26 -4.01 -0.16
CA THR A 93 7.15 -4.90 0.22
C THR A 93 7.60 -6.35 0.33
N VAL A 94 6.91 -7.10 1.17
CA VAL A 94 6.97 -8.56 1.28
C VAL A 94 5.53 -9.06 1.34
N MET A 95 5.19 -10.10 0.59
CA MET A 95 3.88 -10.74 0.71
C MET A 95 3.99 -12.04 1.50
N THR A 96 2.96 -12.36 2.30
CA THR A 96 2.90 -13.65 2.99
C THR A 96 2.59 -14.79 2.02
N ARG A 97 1.80 -14.52 0.98
CA ARG A 97 1.54 -15.42 -0.17
C ARG A 97 1.25 -14.60 -1.43
N GLU A 98 1.60 -15.15 -2.59
CA GLU A 98 1.40 -14.53 -3.90
C GLU A 98 0.48 -15.36 -4.81
N ASP A 99 0.04 -16.50 -4.32
CA ASP A 99 -0.90 -17.41 -5.00
C ASP A 99 -1.93 -17.97 -4.01
N ASP A 100 -2.88 -18.77 -4.51
CA ASP A 100 -3.89 -19.39 -3.66
C ASP A 100 -3.34 -20.66 -3.01
N ARG A 101 -2.56 -20.47 -1.96
CA ARG A 101 -2.00 -21.55 -1.13
C ARG A 101 -1.99 -21.18 0.36
N SER A 102 -2.06 -22.19 1.19
CA SER A 102 -1.63 -22.11 2.58
C SER A 102 -0.10 -22.21 2.65
N ILE A 103 0.49 -21.42 3.53
CA ILE A 103 1.95 -21.42 3.74
C ILE A 103 2.38 -22.27 4.95
N HIS A 104 1.57 -23.27 5.30
CA HIS A 104 1.91 -24.22 6.36
C HIS A 104 3.18 -25.00 6.04
N SER A 105 3.92 -25.40 7.08
CA SER A 105 5.13 -26.22 6.93
C SER A 105 4.78 -27.66 6.62
N ASP A 106 5.71 -28.36 5.97
CA ASP A 106 5.64 -29.79 5.74
C ASP A 106 5.47 -30.55 7.08
N GLY A 107 4.66 -31.62 7.07
CA GLY A 107 4.36 -32.42 8.26
C GLY A 107 3.09 -32.02 9.02
N ALA A 108 2.43 -30.92 8.67
CA ALA A 108 1.08 -30.63 9.13
C ALA A 108 0.06 -31.49 8.35
N ASN A 109 -0.56 -32.44 9.02
CA ASN A 109 -1.39 -33.47 8.35
C ASN A 109 -2.89 -33.22 8.51
N THR A 110 -3.31 -32.52 9.55
CA THR A 110 -4.72 -32.18 9.77
C THR A 110 -4.99 -30.73 9.40
N ILE A 111 -6.22 -30.40 9.05
CA ILE A 111 -6.65 -29.02 8.74
C ILE A 111 -6.28 -28.08 9.90
N ARG A 112 -6.48 -28.51 11.15
CA ARG A 112 -6.13 -27.72 12.33
C ARG A 112 -4.63 -27.46 12.43
N GLU A 113 -3.78 -28.47 12.17
CA GLU A 113 -2.33 -28.35 12.19
C GLU A 113 -1.86 -27.42 11.06
N LYS A 114 -2.39 -27.59 9.85
CA LYS A 114 -2.11 -26.72 8.70
C LYS A 114 -2.45 -25.27 9.01
N LYS A 115 -3.66 -24.99 9.50
CA LYS A 115 -4.06 -23.62 9.87
C LYS A 115 -3.19 -23.04 10.98
N SER A 116 -2.86 -23.81 11.99
CA SER A 116 -1.99 -23.35 13.07
C SER A 116 -0.55 -23.11 12.59
N SER A 117 -0.04 -23.94 11.68
CA SER A 117 1.29 -23.79 11.07
C SER A 117 1.32 -22.58 10.13
N ASP A 118 0.31 -22.41 9.29
CA ASP A 118 0.15 -21.25 8.40
C ASP A 118 0.22 -19.93 9.18
N LEU A 119 -0.57 -19.81 10.23
CA LEU A 119 -0.57 -18.60 11.07
C LEU A 119 0.79 -18.33 11.72
N ARG A 120 1.52 -19.37 12.18
CA ARG A 120 2.88 -19.21 12.72
C ARG A 120 3.86 -18.74 11.65
N ASN A 121 3.75 -19.25 10.44
CA ASN A 121 4.64 -18.87 9.34
C ASN A 121 4.36 -17.42 8.90
N ARG A 122 3.10 -16.98 8.89
CA ARG A 122 2.77 -15.55 8.66
C ARG A 122 3.39 -14.65 9.72
N VAL A 123 3.27 -15.02 11.00
CA VAL A 123 3.93 -14.28 12.10
C VAL A 123 5.45 -14.23 11.89
N ALA A 124 6.07 -15.35 11.51
CA ALA A 124 7.50 -15.40 11.26
C ALA A 124 7.93 -14.46 10.12
N ILE A 125 7.17 -14.40 9.02
CA ILE A 125 7.43 -13.48 7.90
C ILE A 125 7.32 -12.02 8.37
N VAL A 126 6.27 -11.68 9.12
CA VAL A 126 6.08 -10.31 9.64
C VAL A 126 7.23 -9.91 10.56
N ASN A 127 7.61 -10.79 11.49
CA ASN A 127 8.63 -10.50 12.49
C ASN A 127 10.07 -10.52 11.92
N ALA A 128 10.28 -11.13 10.75
CA ALA A 128 11.55 -11.10 10.02
C ALA A 128 11.73 -9.83 9.17
N ALA A 129 10.66 -9.07 8.94
CA ALA A 129 10.72 -7.86 8.13
C ALA A 129 11.41 -6.73 8.91
N GLU A 130 12.54 -6.26 8.38
CA GLU A 130 13.27 -5.13 8.96
C GLU A 130 12.44 -3.84 8.85
N HIS A 131 12.26 -3.14 9.98
CA HIS A 131 11.33 -2.01 10.10
C HIS A 131 9.94 -2.31 9.52
N GLY A 132 9.43 -3.52 9.84
CA GLY A 132 8.19 -4.05 9.29
C GLY A 132 6.96 -3.27 9.72
N VAL A 133 5.98 -3.18 8.81
CA VAL A 133 4.61 -2.77 9.07
C VAL A 133 3.69 -3.81 8.44
N LEU A 134 2.75 -4.34 9.22
CA LEU A 134 1.79 -5.34 8.73
C LEU A 134 0.54 -4.68 8.18
N LEU A 135 0.16 -5.06 6.96
CA LEU A 135 -1.15 -4.80 6.37
C LEU A 135 -1.82 -6.14 6.05
N SER A 136 -2.75 -6.57 6.90
CA SER A 136 -3.54 -7.79 6.69
C SER A 136 -4.89 -7.44 6.05
N ILE A 137 -5.29 -8.20 5.04
CA ILE A 137 -6.49 -7.95 4.23
C ILE A 137 -7.43 -9.14 4.39
N HIS A 138 -8.64 -8.86 4.84
CA HIS A 138 -9.71 -9.82 5.07
C HIS A 138 -11.05 -9.30 4.54
N GLN A 139 -12.03 -10.21 4.44
CA GLN A 139 -13.43 -9.86 4.23
C GLN A 139 -14.24 -10.31 5.44
N ASN A 140 -15.05 -9.43 5.96
CA ASN A 140 -15.94 -9.78 7.07
C ASN A 140 -17.21 -10.44 6.53
N SER A 141 -17.69 -11.44 7.23
CA SER A 141 -19.00 -12.06 6.96
C SER A 141 -19.88 -11.96 8.20
N LEU A 142 -20.95 -11.19 8.09
CA LEU A 142 -21.96 -11.01 9.15
C LEU A 142 -23.34 -11.48 8.65
N PRO A 143 -23.60 -12.79 8.58
CA PRO A 143 -24.88 -13.31 8.08
C PRO A 143 -26.10 -12.80 8.88
N SER A 144 -25.92 -12.51 10.18
CA SER A 144 -26.97 -11.93 11.05
C SER A 144 -27.24 -10.45 10.80
N SER A 145 -26.42 -9.77 10.02
CA SER A 145 -26.55 -8.33 9.72
C SER A 145 -26.16 -8.03 8.27
N PRO A 146 -26.95 -8.48 7.29
CA PRO A 146 -26.61 -8.37 5.87
C PRO A 146 -26.54 -6.92 5.37
N GLN A 147 -27.03 -5.97 6.14
CA GLN A 147 -26.94 -4.53 5.84
C GLN A 147 -25.63 -3.90 6.30
N THR A 148 -24.79 -4.62 7.05
CA THR A 148 -23.48 -4.14 7.45
C THR A 148 -22.51 -4.24 6.25
N HIS A 149 -21.98 -3.10 5.83
CA HIS A 149 -21.06 -3.01 4.70
C HIS A 149 -20.01 -1.91 4.96
N GLY A 150 -19.04 -1.81 4.05
CA GLY A 150 -17.93 -0.87 4.13
C GLY A 150 -16.76 -1.44 4.93
N ALA A 151 -15.57 -0.90 4.69
CA ALA A 151 -14.33 -1.40 5.28
C ALA A 151 -14.06 -0.80 6.66
N GLN A 152 -13.48 -1.61 7.54
CA GLN A 152 -13.06 -1.19 8.88
C GLN A 152 -11.62 -1.63 9.14
N ALA A 153 -10.81 -0.71 9.68
CA ALA A 153 -9.44 -0.96 10.08
C ALA A 153 -9.36 -1.30 11.58
N PHE A 154 -8.52 -2.29 11.88
CA PHE A 154 -8.22 -2.72 13.24
C PHE A 154 -6.72 -2.70 13.47
N TRP A 155 -6.25 -2.25 14.65
CA TRP A 155 -4.83 -2.22 14.99
C TRP A 155 -4.44 -3.23 16.06
N ASN A 156 -3.20 -3.69 16.02
CA ASN A 156 -2.60 -4.49 17.09
C ASN A 156 -2.05 -3.61 18.22
N GLY A 157 -1.53 -4.22 19.29
CA GLY A 157 -1.04 -3.51 20.48
C GLY A 157 0.35 -2.88 20.32
N GLN A 158 0.91 -2.81 19.11
CA GLN A 158 2.26 -2.29 18.88
C GLN A 158 2.24 -0.76 18.76
N GLU A 159 3.36 -0.15 19.13
CA GLU A 159 3.54 1.31 19.03
C GLU A 159 3.37 1.78 17.59
N GLY A 160 2.63 2.87 17.39
CA GLY A 160 2.33 3.44 16.07
C GLY A 160 1.20 2.76 15.31
N ALA A 161 0.75 1.54 15.70
CA ALA A 161 -0.29 0.81 14.97
C ALA A 161 -1.65 1.53 15.00
N GLN A 162 -2.00 2.20 16.09
CA GLN A 162 -3.25 2.96 16.18
C GLN A 162 -3.25 4.13 15.18
N ALA A 163 -2.21 4.95 15.16
CA ALA A 163 -2.12 6.08 14.26
C ALA A 163 -2.15 5.65 12.78
N LEU A 164 -1.49 4.52 12.46
CA LEU A 164 -1.55 3.92 11.14
C LEU A 164 -2.98 3.48 10.77
N ALA A 165 -3.69 2.78 11.68
CA ALA A 165 -5.06 2.33 11.45
C ALA A 165 -6.05 3.49 11.30
N GLU A 166 -5.88 4.56 12.07
CA GLU A 166 -6.68 5.78 11.96
C GLU A 166 -6.48 6.45 10.59
N ALA A 167 -5.24 6.54 10.10
CA ALA A 167 -4.93 7.07 8.78
C ALA A 167 -5.53 6.20 7.66
N VAL A 168 -5.40 4.87 7.76
CA VAL A 168 -6.03 3.92 6.82
C VAL A 168 -7.54 4.06 6.85
N GLN A 169 -8.16 4.13 8.04
CA GLN A 169 -9.61 4.28 8.17
C GLN A 169 -10.11 5.60 7.60
N ALA A 170 -9.40 6.70 7.79
CA ALA A 170 -9.75 7.99 7.20
C ALA A 170 -9.77 7.93 5.67
N ALA A 171 -8.78 7.28 5.07
CA ALA A 171 -8.72 7.04 3.63
C ALA A 171 -9.88 6.15 3.14
N LEU A 172 -10.17 5.05 3.85
CA LEU A 172 -11.30 4.17 3.56
C LEU A 172 -12.65 4.88 3.68
N ASN A 173 -12.82 5.75 4.68
CA ASN A 173 -14.03 6.55 4.85
C ASN A 173 -14.24 7.49 3.67
N THR A 174 -13.18 8.11 3.17
CA THR A 174 -13.26 8.99 2.00
C THR A 174 -13.59 8.23 0.73
N ALA A 175 -13.00 7.04 0.55
CA ALA A 175 -13.09 6.28 -0.71
C ALA A 175 -14.37 5.44 -0.82
N ILE A 176 -14.78 4.76 0.26
CA ILE A 176 -15.84 3.72 0.20
C ILE A 176 -16.86 3.78 1.33
N ASN A 177 -16.62 4.51 2.42
CA ASN A 177 -17.53 4.61 3.56
C ASN A 177 -18.16 6.00 3.69
N SER A 178 -18.21 6.80 2.64
CA SER A 178 -18.63 8.22 2.70
C SER A 178 -20.00 8.43 3.33
N GLU A 179 -20.96 7.51 3.11
CA GLU A 179 -22.30 7.58 3.68
C GLU A 179 -22.37 7.11 5.14
N ARG A 180 -21.46 6.21 5.54
CA ARG A 180 -21.40 5.62 6.88
C ARG A 180 -19.94 5.49 7.34
N PRO A 181 -19.31 6.60 7.73
CA PRO A 181 -17.93 6.58 8.22
C PRO A 181 -17.80 5.65 9.42
N LYS A 182 -16.67 4.93 9.46
CA LYS A 182 -16.34 4.04 10.58
C LYS A 182 -15.13 4.59 11.33
N GLU A 183 -14.94 4.11 12.53
CA GLU A 183 -13.74 4.38 13.34
C GLU A 183 -12.82 3.18 13.31
N ALA A 184 -11.52 3.41 13.28
CA ALA A 184 -10.55 2.36 13.53
C ALA A 184 -10.75 1.81 14.95
N LYS A 185 -10.44 0.53 15.16
CA LYS A 185 -10.63 -0.14 16.47
C LYS A 185 -9.43 -0.97 16.86
N ALA A 186 -9.20 -1.11 18.16
CA ALA A 186 -8.24 -2.08 18.66
C ALA A 186 -8.69 -3.50 18.31
N MET A 187 -7.78 -4.32 17.77
CA MET A 187 -8.03 -5.73 17.54
C MET A 187 -7.94 -6.48 18.87
N GLY A 188 -8.94 -7.29 19.13
CA GLY A 188 -8.91 -8.20 20.28
C GLY A 188 -7.85 -9.31 20.13
N SER A 189 -7.58 -10.02 21.22
CA SER A 189 -6.57 -11.11 21.25
C SER A 189 -6.95 -12.37 20.47
N SER A 190 -8.11 -12.39 19.82
CA SER A 190 -8.64 -13.54 19.07
C SER A 190 -7.94 -13.79 17.74
N VAL A 191 -7.38 -12.75 17.11
CA VAL A 191 -6.67 -12.88 15.83
C VAL A 191 -5.20 -13.17 16.10
N TYR A 192 -4.78 -14.40 15.83
CA TYR A 192 -3.44 -14.91 16.17
C TYR A 192 -2.32 -14.08 15.58
N LEU A 193 -2.41 -13.72 14.28
CA LEU A 193 -1.42 -12.89 13.59
C LEU A 193 -1.26 -11.54 14.27
N MET A 194 -2.35 -10.81 14.48
CA MET A 194 -2.33 -9.49 15.11
C MET A 194 -1.79 -9.51 16.53
N LYS A 195 -2.09 -10.59 17.28
CA LYS A 195 -1.59 -10.77 18.66
C LYS A 195 -0.10 -11.01 18.74
N ASN A 196 0.48 -11.76 17.78
CA ASN A 196 1.87 -12.23 17.83
C ASN A 196 2.83 -11.48 16.90
N ALA A 197 2.33 -10.61 16.03
CA ALA A 197 3.15 -9.72 15.24
C ALA A 197 3.83 -8.68 16.16
N GLN A 198 5.16 -8.53 16.01
CA GLN A 198 5.96 -7.54 16.73
C GLN A 198 6.01 -6.18 15.98
N ALA A 199 5.66 -6.16 14.71
CA ALA A 199 5.52 -4.97 13.91
C ALA A 199 4.18 -4.26 14.17
N PRO A 200 4.11 -2.90 14.05
CA PRO A 200 2.82 -2.21 13.98
C PRO A 200 1.98 -2.83 12.87
N GLY A 201 0.73 -3.17 13.18
CA GLY A 201 -0.12 -3.90 12.26
C GLY A 201 -1.52 -3.34 12.17
N VAL A 202 -2.03 -3.32 10.93
CA VAL A 202 -3.42 -2.99 10.61
C VAL A 202 -4.04 -4.17 9.88
N LEU A 203 -5.20 -4.59 10.32
CA LEU A 203 -6.07 -5.53 9.62
C LEU A 203 -7.27 -4.75 9.10
N VAL A 204 -7.57 -4.91 7.83
CA VAL A 204 -8.73 -4.30 7.16
C VAL A 204 -9.73 -5.40 6.82
N GLU A 205 -10.97 -5.18 7.27
CA GLU A 205 -12.12 -6.03 6.96
C GLU A 205 -13.23 -5.24 6.28
#